data_8a772d007a3d61b2dc96f42241ff065a
#
_entry.id   8a772d007a3d61b2dc96f42241ff065a
#
_cell.length_a   1.000
_cell.length_b   1.000
_cell.length_c   1.000
_cell.angle_alpha   90.00
_cell.angle_beta   90.00
_cell.angle_gamma   90.00
#
_symmetry.space_group_name_H-M   'P 1'
#
loop_
_entity.id
_entity.type
_entity.pdbx_description
1 polymer ?
#
loop_
_entity_poly.entity_id
_entity_poly.type
_entity_poly.pdbx_seq_one_letter_code
_entity_poly.pdbx_strand_id
1 'polypeptide(L)'
;MKILSILLSAAVAGFLLAGCAVTALKPGMTREEVIEAYGKPSAIVPLSAGTRLQYSRQPLGQSVVMVDLDASGRVVSAKEVMTAAEFSRIEVGKWTRSDTEREFGPPAIVDGVASWRGDIMSYRWRDAVTDMFFFVYLDAANVVQRTGQGMEIPTRWKVD
;
A
#
# COMPACT_ATOMS: atom_id res chain seq x y z
N MET A 1 18.35 -20.69 55.57
CA MET A 1 17.65 -21.19 54.38
C MET A 1 16.57 -20.23 53.83
N LYS A 2 16.73 -18.91 53.93
CA LYS A 2 15.74 -17.93 53.38
C LYS A 2 16.29 -16.92 52.37
N ILE A 3 17.58 -17.00 52.03
CA ILE A 3 18.23 -16.05 51.11
C ILE A 3 18.35 -16.65 49.69
N LEU A 4 18.24 -17.96 49.52
CA LEU A 4 18.42 -18.64 48.24
C LEU A 4 17.15 -18.58 47.36
N SER A 5 15.98 -18.30 47.95
CA SER A 5 14.71 -18.24 47.19
C SER A 5 14.43 -16.88 46.49
N ILE A 6 15.16 -15.83 46.84
CA ILE A 6 14.92 -14.47 46.34
C ILE A 6 15.69 -14.23 45.01
N LEU A 7 16.78 -14.95 44.76
CA LEU A 7 17.61 -14.77 43.58
C LEU A 7 17.07 -15.48 42.32
N LEU A 8 16.13 -16.40 42.49
CA LEU A 8 15.56 -17.13 41.34
C LEU A 8 14.35 -16.44 40.69
N SER A 9 13.73 -15.46 41.41
CA SER A 9 12.56 -14.71 40.91
C SER A 9 12.92 -13.51 40.02
N ALA A 10 14.17 -13.05 40.06
CA ALA A 10 14.58 -11.87 39.26
C ALA A 10 15.00 -12.19 37.81
N ALA A 11 15.19 -13.47 37.48
CA ALA A 11 15.68 -13.87 36.14
C ALA A 11 14.59 -14.10 35.09
N VAL A 12 13.30 -14.10 35.46
CA VAL A 12 12.17 -14.41 34.54
C VAL A 12 11.49 -13.15 33.99
N ALA A 13 11.75 -11.97 34.54
CA ALA A 13 11.06 -10.72 34.15
C ALA A 13 11.71 -10.00 32.94
N GLY A 14 12.80 -10.52 32.37
CA GLY A 14 13.60 -9.82 31.33
C GLY A 14 13.25 -10.13 29.88
N PHE A 15 12.29 -11.03 29.58
CA PHE A 15 12.15 -11.60 28.22
C PHE A 15 10.90 -11.18 27.43
N LEU A 16 10.12 -10.18 27.85
CA LEU A 16 8.86 -9.84 27.20
C LEU A 16 8.79 -8.43 26.57
N LEU A 17 9.92 -7.84 26.19
CA LEU A 17 9.96 -6.58 25.43
C LEU A 17 10.65 -6.75 24.06
N ALA A 18 10.41 -7.86 23.37
CA ALA A 18 10.58 -7.89 21.94
C ALA A 18 9.37 -7.18 21.30
N GLY A 19 9.29 -5.86 21.48
CA GLY A 19 8.39 -5.03 20.70
C GLY A 19 8.73 -5.27 19.22
N CYS A 20 7.71 -5.59 18.41
CA CYS A 20 7.84 -5.63 16.95
C CYS A 20 8.26 -4.22 16.48
N ALA A 21 9.56 -3.94 16.47
CA ALA A 21 10.10 -2.80 15.75
C ALA A 21 9.80 -3.08 14.28
N VAL A 22 8.85 -2.35 13.70
CA VAL A 22 8.63 -2.37 12.25
C VAL A 22 9.96 -1.96 11.62
N THR A 23 10.68 -2.92 11.07
CA THR A 23 11.98 -2.68 10.44
C THR A 23 11.75 -1.79 9.23
N ALA A 24 12.24 -0.56 9.28
CA ALA A 24 12.15 0.35 8.14
C ALA A 24 12.88 -0.27 6.94
N LEU A 25 12.21 -0.33 5.80
CA LEU A 25 12.81 -0.79 4.55
C LEU A 25 13.94 0.15 4.14
N LYS A 26 15.10 -0.43 3.84
CA LYS A 26 16.31 0.33 3.47
C LYS A 26 16.84 -0.14 2.13
N PRO A 27 17.42 0.75 1.32
CA PRO A 27 18.16 0.35 0.13
C PRO A 27 19.22 -0.71 0.46
N GLY A 28 19.39 -1.68 -0.43
CA GLY A 28 20.31 -2.79 -0.29
C GLY A 28 19.77 -4.03 0.44
N MET A 29 18.64 -3.95 1.12
CA MET A 29 17.97 -5.16 1.69
C MET A 29 17.65 -6.15 0.59
N THR A 30 17.78 -7.44 0.88
CA THR A 30 17.40 -8.52 -0.03
C THR A 30 15.87 -8.68 -0.05
N ARG A 31 15.36 -9.32 -1.09
CA ARG A 31 13.95 -9.68 -1.21
C ARG A 31 13.47 -10.50 0.00
N GLU A 32 14.27 -11.43 0.48
CA GLU A 32 13.99 -12.30 1.62
C GLU A 32 13.83 -11.48 2.90
N GLU A 33 14.75 -10.53 3.15
CA GLU A 33 14.66 -9.61 4.29
C GLU A 33 13.42 -8.70 4.24
N VAL A 34 13.03 -8.27 3.04
CA VAL A 34 11.77 -7.51 2.85
C VAL A 34 10.55 -8.38 3.18
N ILE A 35 10.52 -9.63 2.70
CA ILE A 35 9.41 -10.56 2.97
C ILE A 35 9.37 -10.95 4.45
N GLU A 36 10.50 -11.11 5.10
CA GLU A 36 10.56 -11.36 6.55
C GLU A 36 10.01 -10.19 7.35
N ALA A 37 10.33 -8.93 6.96
CA ALA A 37 9.92 -7.73 7.66
C ALA A 37 8.45 -7.33 7.39
N TYR A 38 7.96 -7.50 6.15
CA TYR A 38 6.65 -7.00 5.69
C TYR A 38 5.65 -8.12 5.35
N GLY A 39 6.09 -9.36 5.35
CA GLY A 39 5.29 -10.50 4.93
C GLY A 39 5.23 -10.66 3.41
N LYS A 40 4.31 -11.52 2.95
CA LYS A 40 4.12 -11.80 1.53
C LYS A 40 3.53 -10.56 0.83
N PRO A 41 4.12 -10.11 -0.30
CA PRO A 41 3.54 -9.01 -1.08
C PRO A 41 2.17 -9.41 -1.67
N SER A 42 1.29 -8.44 -1.84
CA SER A 42 -0.02 -8.61 -2.49
C SER A 42 0.11 -8.89 -3.98
N ALA A 43 1.14 -8.34 -4.63
CA ALA A 43 1.50 -8.64 -6.01
C ALA A 43 3.00 -8.46 -6.26
N ILE A 44 3.48 -9.10 -7.33
CA ILE A 44 4.85 -8.98 -7.83
C ILE A 44 4.77 -8.57 -9.29
N VAL A 45 5.34 -7.41 -9.60
CA VAL A 45 5.26 -6.79 -10.93
C VAL A 45 6.66 -6.72 -11.54
N PRO A 46 6.87 -7.28 -12.75
CA PRO A 46 8.12 -7.09 -13.48
C PRO A 46 8.33 -5.61 -13.83
N LEU A 47 9.55 -5.12 -13.66
CA LEU A 47 10.01 -3.82 -14.15
C LEU A 47 11.07 -4.02 -15.22
N SER A 48 11.38 -2.98 -16.01
CA SER A 48 12.42 -3.04 -17.04
C SER A 48 13.82 -3.37 -16.49
N ALA A 49 14.10 -3.01 -15.24
CA ALA A 49 15.39 -3.20 -14.59
C ALA A 49 15.29 -3.94 -13.24
N GLY A 50 14.28 -4.79 -13.06
CA GLY A 50 14.12 -5.53 -11.82
C GLY A 50 12.69 -5.96 -11.53
N THR A 51 12.27 -5.86 -10.26
CA THR A 51 10.96 -6.34 -9.81
C THR A 51 10.39 -5.40 -8.77
N ARG A 52 9.10 -5.12 -8.84
CA ARG A 52 8.34 -4.39 -7.81
C ARG A 52 7.54 -5.37 -6.95
N LEU A 53 7.69 -5.26 -5.64
CA LEU A 53 6.82 -5.89 -4.67
C LEU A 53 5.76 -4.87 -4.25
N GLN A 54 4.48 -5.21 -4.43
CA GLN A 54 3.36 -4.37 -4.01
C GLN A 54 2.83 -4.88 -2.66
N TYR A 55 2.68 -3.97 -1.72
CA TYR A 55 2.07 -4.21 -0.41
C TYR A 55 0.83 -3.34 -0.27
N SER A 56 -0.28 -3.80 -0.87
CA SER A 56 -1.55 -3.09 -0.84
C SER A 56 -2.41 -3.52 0.34
N ARG A 57 -2.97 -2.53 1.04
CA ARG A 57 -4.01 -2.73 2.05
C ARG A 57 -5.42 -2.47 1.50
N GLN A 58 -5.54 -2.10 0.23
CA GLN A 58 -6.84 -1.97 -0.42
C GLN A 58 -7.57 -3.32 -0.45
N PRO A 59 -8.90 -3.38 -0.38
CA PRO A 59 -9.87 -2.27 -0.20
C PRO A 59 -10.07 -1.85 1.27
N LEU A 60 -9.56 -2.64 2.25
CA LEU A 60 -9.87 -2.41 3.67
C LEU A 60 -9.03 -1.31 4.32
N GLY A 61 -7.86 -1.01 3.76
CA GLY A 61 -6.95 0.03 4.25
C GLY A 61 -6.69 1.11 3.21
N GLN A 62 -5.87 2.09 3.57
CA GLN A 62 -5.60 3.31 2.81
C GLN A 62 -4.12 3.46 2.43
N SER A 63 -3.35 2.38 2.55
CA SER A 63 -1.91 2.36 2.35
C SER A 63 -1.54 1.37 1.25
N VAL A 64 -0.62 1.76 0.38
CA VAL A 64 0.02 0.90 -0.60
C VAL A 64 1.51 1.24 -0.66
N VAL A 65 2.35 0.32 -0.20
CA VAL A 65 3.80 0.47 -0.27
C VAL A 65 4.32 -0.28 -1.49
N MET A 66 5.10 0.41 -2.32
CA MET A 66 5.84 -0.15 -3.44
C MET A 66 7.30 -0.29 -3.06
N VAL A 67 7.84 -1.50 -3.24
CA VAL A 67 9.25 -1.80 -3.00
C VAL A 67 9.87 -2.26 -4.32
N ASP A 68 10.73 -1.44 -4.88
CA ASP A 68 11.43 -1.76 -6.12
C ASP A 68 12.76 -2.43 -5.81
N LEU A 69 12.98 -3.57 -6.44
CA LEU A 69 14.20 -4.35 -6.39
C LEU A 69 14.92 -4.25 -7.72
N ASP A 70 16.24 -4.18 -7.69
CA ASP A 70 17.07 -4.30 -8.88
C ASP A 70 17.13 -5.74 -9.44
N ALA A 71 17.87 -5.94 -10.52
CA ALA A 71 18.05 -7.25 -11.13
C ALA A 71 18.73 -8.28 -10.22
N SER A 72 19.44 -7.83 -9.18
CA SER A 72 20.06 -8.72 -8.18
C SER A 72 19.12 -9.04 -7.01
N GLY A 73 17.88 -8.51 -7.01
CA GLY A 73 16.88 -8.71 -5.96
C GLY A 73 17.10 -7.85 -4.72
N ARG A 74 17.82 -6.73 -4.83
CA ARG A 74 18.04 -5.79 -3.72
C ARG A 74 17.17 -4.56 -3.85
N VAL A 75 16.69 -4.06 -2.70
CA VAL A 75 15.87 -2.85 -2.62
C VAL A 75 16.65 -1.65 -3.14
N VAL A 76 16.08 -0.98 -4.13
CA VAL A 76 16.55 0.32 -4.64
C VAL A 76 15.65 1.47 -4.18
N SER A 77 14.35 1.19 -3.99
CA SER A 77 13.42 2.17 -3.41
C SER A 77 12.28 1.48 -2.65
N ALA A 78 11.75 2.16 -1.65
CA ALA A 78 10.53 1.76 -0.96
C ALA A 78 9.74 3.03 -0.63
N LYS A 79 8.47 3.08 -1.05
CA LYS A 79 7.64 4.28 -0.87
C LYS A 79 6.16 3.96 -0.70
N GLU A 80 5.48 4.76 0.12
CA GLU A 80 4.03 4.85 0.16
C GLU A 80 3.54 5.62 -1.07
N VAL A 81 2.58 5.05 -1.82
CA VAL A 81 2.10 5.65 -3.07
C VAL A 81 0.68 6.23 -2.96
N MET A 82 -0.03 5.99 -1.86
CA MET A 82 -1.36 6.60 -1.63
C MET A 82 -1.20 8.03 -1.10
N THR A 83 -0.61 8.92 -1.91
CA THR A 83 -0.35 10.31 -1.56
C THR A 83 -0.71 11.25 -2.73
N ALA A 84 -1.06 12.51 -2.42
CA ALA A 84 -1.35 13.52 -3.44
C ALA A 84 -0.19 13.71 -4.43
N ALA A 85 1.06 13.65 -3.94
CA ALA A 85 2.25 13.80 -4.77
C ALA A 85 2.38 12.66 -5.81
N GLU A 86 2.14 11.41 -5.40
CA GLU A 86 2.19 10.27 -6.32
C GLU A 86 1.02 10.31 -7.31
N PHE A 87 -0.19 10.65 -6.86
CA PHE A 87 -1.36 10.79 -7.74
C PHE A 87 -1.17 11.86 -8.81
N SER A 88 -0.46 12.94 -8.52
CA SER A 88 -0.17 14.01 -9.48
C SER A 88 0.71 13.57 -10.66
N ARG A 89 1.34 12.39 -10.59
CA ARG A 89 2.14 11.80 -11.67
C ARG A 89 1.31 11.19 -12.79
N ILE A 90 0.00 11.00 -12.56
CA ILE A 90 -0.88 10.42 -13.57
C ILE A 90 -0.98 11.34 -14.79
N GLU A 91 -0.55 10.86 -15.94
CA GLU A 91 -0.66 11.58 -17.20
C GLU A 91 -1.99 11.24 -17.89
N VAL A 92 -2.95 12.17 -17.75
CA VAL A 92 -4.24 12.08 -18.43
C VAL A 92 -4.07 12.01 -19.95
N GLY A 93 -4.81 11.12 -20.61
CA GLY A 93 -4.71 10.83 -22.03
C GLY A 93 -3.56 9.90 -22.40
N LYS A 94 -2.72 9.47 -21.47
CA LYS A 94 -1.57 8.59 -21.72
C LYS A 94 -1.60 7.31 -20.89
N TRP A 95 -1.74 7.44 -19.56
CA TRP A 95 -1.74 6.28 -18.70
C TRP A 95 -2.95 5.41 -18.97
N THR A 96 -2.72 4.10 -18.91
CA THR A 96 -3.76 3.08 -19.02
C THR A 96 -4.15 2.58 -17.62
N ARG A 97 -5.20 1.75 -17.56
CA ARG A 97 -5.52 0.95 -16.36
C ARG A 97 -4.29 0.20 -15.86
N SER A 98 -3.58 -0.47 -16.78
CA SER A 98 -2.40 -1.28 -16.44
C SER A 98 -1.27 -0.43 -15.86
N ASP A 99 -1.06 0.78 -16.39
CA ASP A 99 -0.07 1.71 -15.84
C ASP A 99 -0.48 2.16 -14.43
N THR A 100 -1.76 2.47 -14.24
CA THR A 100 -2.31 2.86 -12.94
C THR A 100 -2.14 1.73 -11.91
N GLU A 101 -2.51 0.50 -12.25
CA GLU A 101 -2.37 -0.65 -11.35
C GLU A 101 -0.89 -1.02 -11.09
N ARG A 102 -0.01 -0.81 -12.05
CA ARG A 102 1.43 -0.99 -11.85
C ARG A 102 1.99 0.00 -10.84
N GLU A 103 1.55 1.26 -10.87
CA GLU A 103 2.06 2.32 -10.01
C GLU A 103 1.34 2.42 -8.65
N PHE A 104 0.06 2.03 -8.56
CA PHE A 104 -0.75 2.17 -7.35
C PHE A 104 -1.31 0.84 -6.80
N GLY A 105 -1.12 -0.27 -7.52
CA GLY A 105 -1.76 -1.54 -7.22
C GLY A 105 -3.23 -1.59 -7.62
N PRO A 106 -3.93 -2.70 -7.31
CA PRO A 106 -5.36 -2.80 -7.56
C PRO A 106 -6.15 -1.74 -6.75
N PRO A 107 -7.19 -1.13 -7.34
CA PRO A 107 -8.03 -0.16 -6.62
C PRO A 107 -8.90 -0.84 -5.55
N ALA A 108 -9.45 -0.05 -4.64
CA ALA A 108 -10.43 -0.54 -3.66
C ALA A 108 -11.75 -0.93 -4.34
N ILE A 109 -12.17 -0.15 -5.32
CA ILE A 109 -13.44 -0.32 -6.04
C ILE A 109 -13.19 -0.04 -7.52
N VAL A 110 -13.83 -0.84 -8.39
CA VAL A 110 -14.02 -0.52 -9.80
C VAL A 110 -15.51 -0.50 -10.06
N ASP A 111 -16.04 0.64 -10.43
CA ASP A 111 -17.46 0.82 -10.72
C ASP A 111 -17.67 1.75 -11.93
N GLY A 112 -18.93 2.06 -12.22
CA GLY A 112 -19.32 2.99 -13.25
C GLY A 112 -20.51 3.82 -12.81
N VAL A 113 -20.67 4.98 -13.41
CA VAL A 113 -21.84 5.85 -13.19
C VAL A 113 -22.49 6.18 -14.54
N ALA A 114 -23.81 6.40 -14.57
CA ALA A 114 -24.55 6.64 -15.81
C ALA A 114 -24.04 7.83 -16.63
N SER A 115 -23.38 8.79 -15.98
CA SER A 115 -22.82 10.00 -16.61
C SER A 115 -21.40 9.79 -17.18
N TRP A 116 -20.80 8.60 -17.03
CA TRP A 116 -19.44 8.30 -17.49
C TRP A 116 -19.41 7.01 -18.31
N ARG A 117 -18.85 7.07 -19.53
CA ARG A 117 -18.67 5.89 -20.39
C ARG A 117 -17.31 5.27 -20.17
N GLY A 118 -17.23 4.30 -19.28
CA GLY A 118 -15.99 3.58 -18.91
C GLY A 118 -15.97 3.30 -17.42
N ASP A 119 -14.86 2.73 -16.96
CA ASP A 119 -14.70 2.37 -15.56
C ASP A 119 -14.14 3.52 -14.75
N ILE A 120 -14.47 3.52 -13.46
CA ILE A 120 -13.88 4.42 -12.47
C ILE A 120 -13.15 3.56 -11.44
N MET A 121 -11.84 3.71 -11.37
CA MET A 121 -11.00 3.08 -10.36
C MET A 121 -10.94 4.00 -9.14
N SER A 122 -11.37 3.50 -7.97
CA SER A 122 -11.41 4.26 -6.73
C SER A 122 -10.37 3.71 -5.75
N TYR A 123 -9.46 4.56 -5.31
CA TYR A 123 -8.42 4.26 -4.33
C TYR A 123 -8.71 4.95 -3.02
N ARG A 124 -8.69 4.20 -1.92
CA ARG A 124 -8.79 4.78 -0.57
C ARG A 124 -7.43 5.32 -0.15
N TRP A 125 -7.40 6.53 0.35
CA TRP A 125 -6.19 7.15 0.87
C TRP A 125 -6.52 8.10 2.03
N ARG A 126 -5.50 8.64 2.67
CA ARG A 126 -5.71 9.57 3.78
C ARG A 126 -4.96 10.88 3.51
N ASP A 127 -5.71 11.97 3.55
CA ASP A 127 -5.15 13.32 3.55
C ASP A 127 -5.12 13.83 4.99
N ALA A 128 -3.92 13.86 5.56
CA ALA A 128 -3.71 14.13 6.99
C ALA A 128 -4.59 13.23 7.87
N VAL A 129 -5.72 13.74 8.35
CA VAL A 129 -6.67 13.02 9.22
C VAL A 129 -7.99 12.66 8.51
N THR A 130 -8.14 13.04 7.24
CA THR A 130 -9.38 12.86 6.49
C THR A 130 -9.28 11.63 5.61
N ASP A 131 -10.26 10.73 5.71
CA ASP A 131 -10.39 9.59 4.83
C ASP A 131 -10.95 10.05 3.48
N MET A 132 -10.27 9.68 2.40
CA MET A 132 -10.51 10.17 1.05
C MET A 132 -10.60 9.02 0.05
N PHE A 133 -11.32 9.26 -1.03
CA PHE A 133 -11.19 8.54 -2.28
C PHE A 133 -10.43 9.39 -3.30
N PHE A 134 -9.54 8.72 -4.05
CA PHE A 134 -8.98 9.23 -5.29
C PHE A 134 -9.56 8.41 -6.44
N PHE A 135 -10.09 9.11 -7.45
CA PHE A 135 -10.80 8.52 -8.59
C PHE A 135 -9.97 8.65 -9.86
N VAL A 136 -9.86 7.55 -10.60
CA VAL A 136 -9.25 7.51 -11.92
C VAL A 136 -10.32 7.08 -12.92
N TYR A 137 -10.70 7.98 -13.81
CA TYR A 137 -11.74 7.77 -14.80
C TYR A 137 -11.11 7.27 -16.09
N LEU A 138 -11.48 6.07 -16.50
CA LEU A 138 -11.02 5.42 -17.72
C LEU A 138 -12.07 5.56 -18.82
N ASP A 139 -11.61 5.65 -20.08
CA ASP A 139 -12.49 5.47 -21.23
C ASP A 139 -12.70 3.99 -21.57
N ALA A 140 -13.45 3.73 -22.66
CA ALA A 140 -13.69 2.37 -23.14
C ALA A 140 -12.42 1.65 -23.62
N ALA A 141 -11.34 2.38 -23.91
CA ALA A 141 -10.03 1.82 -24.25
C ALA A 141 -9.13 1.63 -23.01
N ASN A 142 -9.64 1.84 -21.80
CA ASN A 142 -8.91 1.82 -20.54
C ASN A 142 -7.80 2.87 -20.43
N VAL A 143 -7.94 4.01 -21.09
CA VAL A 143 -7.02 5.15 -20.99
C VAL A 143 -7.58 6.16 -19.98
N VAL A 144 -6.74 6.69 -19.10
CA VAL A 144 -7.12 7.69 -18.09
C VAL A 144 -7.53 8.99 -18.79
N GLN A 145 -8.77 9.43 -18.59
CA GLN A 145 -9.31 10.66 -19.16
C GLN A 145 -9.47 11.77 -18.12
N ARG A 146 -9.57 11.42 -16.85
CA ARG A 146 -9.74 12.37 -15.75
C ARG A 146 -9.33 11.73 -14.45
N THR A 147 -8.89 12.55 -13.49
CA THR A 147 -8.76 12.20 -12.09
C THR A 147 -9.63 13.11 -11.23
N GLY A 148 -9.92 12.69 -10.01
CA GLY A 148 -10.66 13.47 -9.03
C GLY A 148 -10.45 12.94 -7.63
N GLN A 149 -10.93 13.64 -6.65
CA GLN A 149 -10.91 13.18 -5.26
C GLN A 149 -12.15 13.66 -4.51
N GLY A 150 -12.50 12.95 -3.45
CA GLY A 150 -13.62 13.28 -2.59
C GLY A 150 -13.46 12.64 -1.21
N MET A 151 -14.15 13.17 -0.21
CA MET A 151 -14.15 12.57 1.13
C MET A 151 -14.83 11.20 1.09
N GLU A 152 -14.24 10.22 1.79
CA GLU A 152 -14.90 8.96 2.07
C GLU A 152 -15.95 9.20 3.17
N ILE A 153 -17.23 9.25 2.76
CA ILE A 153 -18.35 9.40 3.71
C ILE A 153 -18.70 8.01 4.22
N PRO A 154 -18.58 7.72 5.53
CA PRO A 154 -19.02 6.46 6.08
C PRO A 154 -20.53 6.28 5.81
N THR A 155 -20.88 5.29 4.99
CA THR A 155 -22.28 4.90 4.86
C THR A 155 -22.72 4.30 6.19
N ARG A 156 -23.56 5.02 6.95
CA ARG A 156 -24.23 4.41 8.10
C ARG A 156 -25.06 3.24 7.57
N TRP A 157 -24.73 2.06 7.97
CA TRP A 157 -25.60 0.92 7.80
C TRP A 157 -26.92 1.28 8.50
N LYS A 158 -27.99 1.45 7.75
CA LYS A 158 -29.33 1.42 8.35
C LYS A 158 -29.50 -0.02 8.83
N VAL A 159 -29.45 -0.21 10.15
CA VAL A 159 -30.01 -1.39 10.79
C VAL A 159 -31.52 -1.10 10.83
N ASP A 160 -32.25 -1.69 9.91
CA ASP A 160 -33.71 -1.81 9.99
C ASP A 160 -34.05 -2.95 10.93
#